data_6398f9facf5ca6fd97cd94e55774b415
#
_entry.id   6398f9facf5ca6fd97cd94e55774b415
#
_cell.length_a   1.000
_cell.length_b   1.000
_cell.length_c   1.000
_cell.angle_alpha   90.00
_cell.angle_beta   90.00
_cell.angle_gamma   90.00
#
_symmetry.space_group_name_H-M   'P 1'
#
loop_
_entity.id
_entity.type
_entity.pdbx_description
1 polymer ?
#
loop_
_entity_poly.entity_id
_entity_poly.type
_entity_poly.pdbx_seq_one_letter_code
_entity_poly.pdbx_strand_id
1 'polypeptide(L)'
;MTDESASSGSAPRVVSAERVVDAPAAAIFDLIADPARQPEWDGNDNLATADSGQRVRAVGDVFTMTLTTGAVRENHVEEFAEGRRIAWRPSEVGRPQPGHLWRWELEPLEGERTLVRHTYDWSQLTDQTRLERARRNTPETLAASIDRLAALAEAR
;
A
#
# COMPACT_ATOMS: atom_id res chain seq x y z
N MET A 1 -5.82 17.23 27.48
CA MET A 1 -5.71 17.16 26.99
C MET A 1 -5.54 16.77 26.24
N THR A 2 -5.32 16.65 26.34
CA THR A 2 -5.06 16.39 25.70
C THR A 2 -4.67 15.99 24.91
N ASP A 3 -4.59 15.83 25.08
CA ASP A 3 -4.14 15.63 24.39
C ASP A 3 -3.65 15.39 23.72
N GLU A 4 -3.67 15.32 23.83
CA GLU A 4 -3.29 15.20 23.29
C GLU A 4 -2.52 15.03 22.87
N SER A 5 -2.46 14.91 23.28
CA SER A 5 -1.86 14.72 23.10
C SER A 5 -1.24 14.49 22.48
N ALA A 6 -1.23 14.37 22.63
CA ALA A 6 -0.77 14.15 22.31
C ALA A 6 -0.19 14.29 21.60
N SER A 7 -0.37 14.35 21.62
CA SER A 7 0.21 14.53 20.93
C SER A 7 1.10 15.13 20.69
N SER A 8 1.28 15.28 21.28
CA SER A 8 2.34 16.23 21.40
C SER A 8 3.52 15.90 20.48
N GLY A 9 3.64 16.55 19.37
CA GLY A 9 4.79 16.41 18.51
C GLY A 9 4.97 15.06 17.83
N SER A 10 4.13 14.11 18.09
CA SER A 10 4.20 12.81 17.44
C SER A 10 3.48 12.82 16.11
N ALA A 11 4.12 12.27 15.07
CA ALA A 11 3.45 12.07 13.80
C ALA A 11 2.35 11.02 13.94
N PRO A 12 1.24 11.14 13.23
CA PRO A 12 0.23 10.08 13.22
C PRO A 12 0.85 8.78 12.72
N ARG A 13 0.53 7.68 13.39
CA ARG A 13 1.05 6.36 13.01
C ARG A 13 0.16 5.62 12.05
N VAL A 14 -1.01 6.17 11.76
CA VAL A 14 -1.87 5.67 10.69
C VAL A 14 -2.19 6.87 9.81
N VAL A 15 -1.81 6.78 8.55
CA VAL A 15 -2.10 7.83 7.58
C VAL A 15 -2.85 7.22 6.41
N SER A 16 -3.73 8.01 5.80
CA SER A 16 -4.52 7.51 4.67
C SER A 16 -4.86 8.63 3.71
N ALA A 17 -5.22 8.24 2.50
CA ALA A 17 -5.74 9.12 1.48
C ALA A 17 -6.80 8.36 0.71
N GLU A 18 -7.74 9.08 0.09
CA GLU A 18 -8.76 8.43 -0.73
C GLU A 18 -9.14 9.30 -1.90
N ARG A 19 -9.68 8.65 -2.93
CA ARG A 19 -10.07 9.32 -4.15
C ARG A 19 -11.09 8.46 -4.89
N VAL A 20 -12.04 9.10 -5.57
CA VAL A 20 -12.92 8.41 -6.52
C VAL A 20 -12.15 8.24 -7.83
N VAL A 21 -12.11 7.00 -8.32
CA VAL A 21 -11.44 6.65 -9.57
C VAL A 21 -12.51 6.21 -10.57
N ASP A 22 -12.41 6.72 -11.80
CA ASP A 22 -13.37 6.43 -12.86
C ASP A 22 -13.00 5.13 -13.58
N ALA A 23 -13.13 4.04 -12.84
CA ALA A 23 -12.86 2.69 -13.33
C ALA A 23 -13.53 1.68 -12.42
N PRO A 24 -13.87 0.48 -12.92
CA PRO A 24 -14.47 -0.54 -12.06
C PRO A 24 -13.46 -1.12 -11.08
N ALA A 25 -13.96 -1.54 -9.93
CA ALA A 25 -13.12 -2.05 -8.85
C ALA A 25 -12.24 -3.22 -9.30
N ALA A 26 -12.75 -4.12 -10.12
CA ALA A 26 -11.99 -5.27 -10.57
C ALA A 26 -10.74 -4.87 -11.34
N ALA A 27 -10.85 -3.86 -12.21
CA ALA A 27 -9.71 -3.39 -13.01
C ALA A 27 -8.65 -2.73 -12.11
N ILE A 28 -9.10 -1.95 -11.14
CA ILE A 28 -8.20 -1.29 -10.20
C ILE A 28 -7.50 -2.33 -9.34
N PHE A 29 -8.26 -3.30 -8.83
CA PHE A 29 -7.73 -4.31 -7.92
C PHE A 29 -6.64 -5.15 -8.57
N ASP A 30 -6.78 -5.47 -9.86
CA ASP A 30 -5.76 -6.23 -10.58
C ASP A 30 -4.43 -5.49 -10.62
N LEU A 31 -4.46 -4.16 -10.73
CA LEU A 31 -3.24 -3.36 -10.71
C LEU A 31 -2.55 -3.39 -9.35
N ILE A 32 -3.34 -3.49 -8.29
CA ILE A 32 -2.80 -3.52 -6.92
C ILE A 32 -2.31 -4.91 -6.55
N ALA A 33 -3.12 -5.92 -6.82
CA ALA A 33 -2.87 -7.29 -6.35
C ALA A 33 -1.82 -8.03 -7.17
N ASP A 34 -1.43 -7.50 -8.34
CA ASP A 34 -0.38 -8.08 -9.16
C ASP A 34 0.92 -7.31 -8.90
N PRO A 35 1.88 -7.92 -8.17
CA PRO A 35 3.12 -7.21 -7.83
C PRO A 35 3.88 -6.70 -9.03
N ALA A 36 3.82 -7.39 -10.17
CA ALA A 36 4.53 -6.96 -11.38
C ALA A 36 4.02 -5.59 -11.87
N ARG A 37 2.79 -5.20 -11.51
CA ARG A 37 2.21 -3.92 -11.91
C ARG A 37 2.48 -2.81 -10.91
N GLN A 38 2.91 -3.13 -9.68
CA GLN A 38 3.03 -2.13 -8.60
C GLN A 38 4.05 -1.03 -8.90
N PRO A 39 5.19 -1.28 -9.55
CA PRO A 39 6.10 -0.19 -9.88
C PRO A 39 5.49 0.87 -10.79
N GLU A 40 4.45 0.54 -11.54
CA GLU A 40 3.81 1.49 -12.46
C GLU A 40 3.04 2.58 -11.73
N TRP A 41 2.56 2.32 -10.51
CA TRP A 41 1.76 3.29 -9.76
C TRP A 41 2.37 3.72 -8.43
N ASP A 42 3.51 3.17 -8.03
CA ASP A 42 4.12 3.52 -6.74
C ASP A 42 4.54 4.99 -6.74
N GLY A 43 3.87 5.80 -5.93
CA GLY A 43 4.13 7.23 -5.81
C GLY A 43 5.38 7.57 -5.03
N ASN A 44 5.99 6.58 -4.36
CA ASN A 44 7.24 6.78 -3.62
C ASN A 44 8.47 6.53 -4.48
N ASP A 45 8.29 5.98 -5.68
CA ASP A 45 9.38 5.69 -6.62
C ASP A 45 10.46 4.77 -6.01
N ASN A 46 10.05 3.86 -5.13
CA ASN A 46 11.02 2.95 -4.52
C ASN A 46 10.83 1.49 -4.91
N LEU A 47 9.83 1.17 -5.71
CA LEU A 47 9.61 -0.18 -6.23
C LEU A 47 10.19 -0.28 -7.64
N ALA A 48 11.06 -1.26 -7.87
CA ALA A 48 11.72 -1.39 -9.17
C ALA A 48 11.07 -2.47 -10.02
N THR A 49 11.00 -3.71 -9.52
CA THR A 49 10.51 -4.82 -10.33
C THR A 49 10.06 -5.97 -9.44
N ALA A 50 9.11 -6.74 -9.93
CA ALA A 50 8.69 -7.98 -9.31
C ALA A 50 8.47 -9.00 -10.42
N ASP A 51 8.78 -10.27 -10.11
CA ASP A 51 8.57 -11.35 -11.07
C ASP A 51 7.08 -11.50 -11.38
N SER A 52 6.78 -11.89 -12.61
CA SER A 52 5.41 -12.16 -13.01
C SER A 52 4.92 -13.44 -12.33
N GLY A 53 3.59 -13.60 -12.24
CA GLY A 53 2.99 -14.81 -11.70
C GLY A 53 2.79 -14.80 -10.19
N GLN A 54 2.92 -13.63 -9.54
CA GLN A 54 2.75 -13.51 -8.10
C GLN A 54 1.41 -12.88 -7.71
N ARG A 55 0.43 -12.85 -8.61
CA ARG A 55 -0.87 -12.23 -8.31
C ARG A 55 -1.42 -12.82 -7.00
N VAL A 56 -1.72 -11.93 -6.04
CA VAL A 56 -2.21 -12.33 -4.72
C VAL A 56 -3.64 -12.85 -4.82
N ARG A 57 -3.94 -13.94 -4.13
CA ARG A 57 -5.26 -14.59 -4.17
C ARG A 57 -5.84 -14.88 -2.80
N ALA A 58 -5.02 -14.80 -1.72
CA ALA A 58 -5.49 -15.18 -0.39
C ALA A 58 -4.60 -14.63 0.70
N VAL A 59 -5.17 -14.54 1.90
CA VAL A 59 -4.38 -14.29 3.12
C VAL A 59 -3.32 -15.38 3.24
N GLY A 60 -2.12 -14.99 3.63
CA GLY A 60 -1.01 -15.91 3.78
C GLY A 60 -0.12 -16.01 2.55
N ASP A 61 -0.57 -15.48 1.42
CA ASP A 61 0.32 -15.37 0.26
C ASP A 61 1.49 -14.45 0.60
N VAL A 62 2.65 -14.77 0.01
CA VAL A 62 3.84 -13.94 0.15
C VAL A 62 4.32 -13.60 -1.25
N PHE A 63 4.53 -12.32 -1.53
CA PHE A 63 5.10 -11.92 -2.81
C PHE A 63 6.38 -11.13 -2.58
N THR A 64 7.30 -11.20 -3.55
CA THR A 64 8.58 -10.51 -3.44
C THR A 64 8.59 -9.29 -4.35
N MET A 65 9.34 -8.28 -3.94
CA MET A 65 9.50 -7.04 -4.69
C MET A 65 10.94 -6.58 -4.55
N THR A 66 11.56 -6.24 -5.68
CA THR A 66 12.89 -5.64 -5.67
C THR A 66 12.74 -4.12 -5.66
N LEU A 67 13.40 -3.48 -4.71
CA LEU A 67 13.36 -2.03 -4.57
C LEU A 67 14.37 -1.38 -5.50
N THR A 68 14.22 -0.07 -5.70
CA THR A 68 15.17 0.70 -6.53
C THR A 68 16.58 0.70 -5.95
N THR A 69 16.72 0.43 -4.65
CA THR A 69 18.03 0.25 -4.02
C THR A 69 18.66 -1.10 -4.32
N GLY A 70 17.94 -2.03 -4.92
CA GLY A 70 18.37 -3.39 -5.14
C GLY A 70 17.98 -4.34 -4.02
N ALA A 71 17.47 -3.82 -2.90
CA ALA A 71 17.03 -4.67 -1.80
C ALA A 71 15.75 -5.41 -2.18
N VAL A 72 15.55 -6.59 -1.63
CA VAL A 72 14.36 -7.40 -1.89
C VAL A 72 13.50 -7.42 -0.62
N ARG A 73 12.18 -7.28 -0.81
CA ARG A 73 11.22 -7.38 0.28
C ARG A 73 10.31 -8.57 0.08
N GLU A 74 9.99 -9.25 1.17
CA GLU A 74 8.92 -10.25 1.20
C GLU A 74 7.70 -9.58 1.81
N ASN A 75 6.59 -9.64 1.10
CA ASN A 75 5.36 -8.96 1.52
C ASN A 75 4.33 -10.02 1.90
N HIS A 76 3.97 -10.05 3.19
CA HIS A 76 3.10 -11.05 3.76
C HIS A 76 1.67 -10.55 3.80
N VAL A 77 0.79 -11.19 3.04
CA VAL A 77 -0.60 -10.74 2.92
C VAL A 77 -1.37 -11.08 4.18
N GLU A 78 -1.88 -10.03 4.85
CA GLU A 78 -2.61 -10.14 6.11
C GLU A 78 -4.11 -10.06 5.92
N GLU A 79 -4.58 -9.33 4.90
CA GLU A 79 -5.99 -9.16 4.62
C GLU A 79 -6.20 -9.33 3.13
N PHE A 80 -7.28 -9.99 2.77
CA PHE A 80 -7.61 -10.17 1.37
C PHE A 80 -9.10 -10.42 1.18
N ALA A 81 -9.72 -9.62 0.31
CA ALA A 81 -11.06 -9.86 -0.21
C ALA A 81 -11.03 -9.41 -1.67
N GLU A 82 -11.20 -10.34 -2.59
CA GLU A 82 -11.03 -10.08 -4.02
C GLU A 82 -11.85 -8.87 -4.46
N GLY A 83 -11.18 -7.91 -5.10
CA GLY A 83 -11.82 -6.71 -5.60
C GLY A 83 -12.20 -5.68 -4.55
N ARG A 84 -11.90 -5.91 -3.27
CA ARG A 84 -12.35 -5.04 -2.18
C ARG A 84 -11.25 -4.61 -1.25
N ARG A 85 -10.36 -5.53 -0.86
CA ARG A 85 -9.38 -5.24 0.19
C ARG A 85 -8.15 -6.11 0.02
N ILE A 86 -6.99 -5.51 0.23
CA ILE A 86 -5.72 -6.22 0.32
C ILE A 86 -4.81 -5.44 1.25
N ALA A 87 -4.11 -6.15 2.13
CA ALA A 87 -3.13 -5.51 3.02
C ALA A 87 -1.97 -6.47 3.21
N TRP A 88 -0.76 -5.90 3.30
CA TRP A 88 0.44 -6.71 3.49
C TRP A 88 1.43 -6.03 4.41
N ARG A 89 2.28 -6.86 5.06
CA ARG A 89 3.38 -6.40 5.91
C ARG A 89 4.70 -6.79 5.25
N PRO A 90 5.53 -5.80 4.89
CA PRO A 90 6.83 -6.08 4.30
C PRO A 90 7.84 -6.56 5.35
N SER A 91 8.80 -7.36 4.89
CA SER A 91 9.98 -7.72 5.68
C SER A 91 11.18 -7.88 4.75
N GLU A 92 12.37 -7.83 5.33
CA GLU A 92 13.56 -8.27 4.61
C GLU A 92 13.53 -9.77 4.50
N VAL A 93 14.16 -10.31 3.45
CA VAL A 93 14.14 -11.75 3.20
C VAL A 93 14.73 -12.49 4.41
N GLY A 94 13.94 -13.44 4.94
CA GLY A 94 14.37 -14.26 6.06
C GLY A 94 14.38 -13.55 7.40
N ARG A 95 13.81 -12.34 7.48
CA ARG A 95 13.77 -11.56 8.72
C ARG A 95 12.34 -11.38 9.20
N PRO A 96 12.15 -11.13 10.50
CA PRO A 96 10.82 -10.83 11.02
C PRO A 96 10.26 -9.55 10.41
N GLN A 97 8.94 -9.46 10.37
CA GLN A 97 8.25 -8.25 9.90
C GLN A 97 8.46 -7.13 10.90
N PRO A 98 8.91 -5.93 10.46
CA PRO A 98 9.10 -4.81 11.40
C PRO A 98 7.80 -4.29 12.01
N GLY A 99 6.66 -4.46 11.32
CA GLY A 99 5.36 -4.13 11.90
C GLY A 99 4.54 -3.13 11.14
N HIS A 100 5.07 -2.53 10.06
CA HIS A 100 4.26 -1.61 9.26
C HIS A 100 3.40 -2.39 8.28
N LEU A 101 2.29 -1.76 7.86
CA LEU A 101 1.28 -2.40 7.01
C LEU A 101 0.79 -1.43 5.96
N TRP A 102 0.67 -1.92 4.74
CA TRP A 102 0.06 -1.20 3.62
C TRP A 102 -1.30 -1.81 3.35
N ARG A 103 -2.34 -0.97 3.25
CA ARG A 103 -3.71 -1.45 3.00
C ARG A 103 -4.34 -0.67 1.86
N TRP A 104 -5.05 -1.39 1.01
CA TRP A 104 -5.89 -0.83 -0.04
C TRP A 104 -7.31 -1.31 0.16
N GLU A 105 -8.26 -0.38 0.06
CA GLU A 105 -9.69 -0.68 0.16
C GLU A 105 -10.42 -0.03 -1.00
N LEU A 106 -11.35 -0.79 -1.58
CA LEU A 106 -12.09 -0.39 -2.77
C LEU A 106 -13.57 -0.51 -2.50
N GLU A 107 -14.31 0.57 -2.76
CA GLU A 107 -15.76 0.58 -2.61
C GLU A 107 -16.37 0.94 -3.97
N PRO A 108 -17.07 -0.01 -4.63
CA PRO A 108 -17.72 0.29 -5.90
C PRO A 108 -18.81 1.32 -5.74
N LEU A 109 -18.87 2.25 -6.69
CA LEU A 109 -19.88 3.29 -6.74
C LEU A 109 -20.68 3.13 -8.03
N GLU A 110 -21.73 3.92 -8.18
CA GLU A 110 -22.52 3.92 -9.41
C GLU A 110 -21.67 4.40 -10.59
N GLY A 111 -22.02 3.96 -11.80
CA GLY A 111 -21.36 4.41 -13.01
C GLY A 111 -19.99 3.81 -13.22
N GLU A 112 -19.75 2.62 -12.66
CA GLU A 112 -18.45 1.94 -12.78
C GLU A 112 -17.31 2.80 -12.25
N ARG A 113 -17.57 3.51 -11.16
CA ARG A 113 -16.56 4.25 -10.43
C ARG A 113 -16.26 3.55 -9.11
N THR A 114 -15.13 3.85 -8.52
CA THR A 114 -14.69 3.20 -7.30
C THR A 114 -14.08 4.22 -6.36
N LEU A 115 -14.49 4.19 -5.09
CA LEU A 115 -13.79 4.95 -4.06
C LEU A 115 -12.60 4.10 -3.62
N VAL A 116 -11.40 4.63 -3.77
CA VAL A 116 -10.15 3.96 -3.43
C VAL A 116 -9.54 4.62 -2.23
N ARG A 117 -9.25 3.83 -1.18
CA ARG A 117 -8.55 4.31 0.02
C ARG A 117 -7.25 3.54 0.17
N HIS A 118 -6.18 4.29 0.42
CA HIS A 118 -4.86 3.72 0.68
C HIS A 118 -4.41 4.13 2.08
N THR A 119 -3.98 3.16 2.89
CA THR A 119 -3.60 3.39 4.28
C THR A 119 -2.22 2.83 4.53
N TYR A 120 -1.39 3.60 5.26
CA TYR A 120 -0.13 3.13 5.79
C TYR A 120 -0.23 3.17 7.32
N ASP A 121 -0.08 2.01 7.94
CA ASP A 121 -0.22 1.86 9.40
C ASP A 121 1.12 1.39 9.96
N TRP A 122 1.79 2.24 10.72
CA TRP A 122 3.05 1.90 11.35
C TRP A 122 2.95 1.93 12.87
N SER A 123 1.72 1.76 13.39
CA SER A 123 1.49 1.79 14.83
C SER A 123 2.19 0.64 15.56
N GLN A 124 2.48 -0.46 14.87
CA GLN A 124 3.17 -1.61 15.45
C GLN A 124 4.65 -1.67 15.10
N LEU A 125 5.17 -0.63 14.45
CA LEU A 125 6.59 -0.56 14.11
C LEU A 125 7.39 -0.24 15.36
N THR A 126 8.33 -1.13 15.72
CA THR A 126 9.13 -0.98 16.93
C THR A 126 10.60 -0.69 16.66
N ASP A 127 11.07 -0.92 15.44
CA ASP A 127 12.47 -0.72 15.06
C ASP A 127 12.75 0.78 14.93
N GLN A 128 13.53 1.31 15.89
CA GLN A 128 13.84 2.74 15.94
C GLN A 128 14.52 3.23 14.67
N THR A 129 15.30 2.37 14.00
CA THR A 129 16.02 2.77 12.81
C THR A 129 15.08 3.01 11.62
N ARG A 130 13.83 2.55 11.70
CA ARG A 130 12.85 2.67 10.63
C ARG A 130 11.82 3.77 10.85
N LEU A 131 11.81 4.38 12.05
CA LEU A 131 10.77 5.36 12.39
C LEU A 131 10.83 6.59 11.50
N GLU A 132 12.04 7.06 11.19
CA GLU A 132 12.17 8.24 10.33
C GLU A 132 11.65 7.97 8.94
N ARG A 133 11.96 6.80 8.38
CA ARG A 133 11.44 6.40 7.08
C ARG A 133 9.91 6.32 7.10
N ALA A 134 9.34 5.77 8.18
CA ALA A 134 7.89 5.66 8.32
C ALA A 134 7.23 7.03 8.32
N ARG A 135 7.84 8.01 8.97
CA ARG A 135 7.29 9.37 9.03
C ARG A 135 7.23 10.06 7.68
N ARG A 136 8.00 9.58 6.69
CA ARG A 136 7.97 10.15 5.35
C ARG A 136 6.72 9.79 4.57
N ASN A 137 5.98 8.78 5.03
CA ASN A 137 4.72 8.42 4.42
C ASN A 137 3.63 9.32 4.98
N THR A 138 3.09 10.16 4.13
CA THR A 138 2.11 11.18 4.48
C THR A 138 0.87 10.97 3.63
N PRO A 139 -0.26 11.60 3.96
CA PRO A 139 -1.41 11.53 3.06
C PRO A 139 -1.06 11.94 1.64
N GLU A 140 -0.15 12.90 1.46
CA GLU A 140 0.26 13.36 0.13
C GLU A 140 1.00 12.27 -0.65
N THR A 141 1.91 11.51 0.00
CA THR A 141 2.60 10.44 -0.70
C THR A 141 1.67 9.30 -1.05
N LEU A 142 0.69 9.02 -0.17
CA LEU A 142 -0.32 8.00 -0.46
C LEU A 142 -1.22 8.44 -1.61
N ALA A 143 -1.60 9.72 -1.63
CA ALA A 143 -2.42 10.27 -2.70
C ALA A 143 -1.69 10.18 -4.04
N ALA A 144 -0.37 10.37 -4.05
CA ALA A 144 0.41 10.26 -5.29
C ALA A 144 0.30 8.86 -5.89
N SER A 145 0.33 7.81 -5.05
CA SER A 145 0.13 6.44 -5.53
C SER A 145 -1.27 6.25 -6.10
N ILE A 146 -2.28 6.79 -5.41
CA ILE A 146 -3.66 6.67 -5.90
C ILE A 146 -3.80 7.40 -7.24
N ASP A 147 -3.20 8.57 -7.38
CA ASP A 147 -3.29 9.35 -8.63
C ASP A 147 -2.67 8.59 -9.80
N ARG A 148 -1.51 7.96 -9.58
CA ARG A 148 -0.88 7.15 -10.63
C ARG A 148 -1.71 5.92 -10.95
N LEU A 149 -2.25 5.27 -9.93
CA LEU A 149 -3.12 4.11 -10.12
C LEU A 149 -4.36 4.50 -10.92
N ALA A 150 -4.95 5.65 -10.60
CA ALA A 150 -6.11 6.16 -11.32
C ALA A 150 -5.80 6.40 -12.78
N ALA A 151 -4.65 7.00 -13.08
CA ALA A 151 -4.25 7.26 -14.46
C ALA A 151 -4.15 5.96 -15.26
N LEU A 152 -3.60 4.91 -14.67
CA LEU A 152 -3.50 3.62 -15.33
C LEU A 152 -4.87 3.00 -15.57
N ALA A 153 -5.72 3.02 -14.54
CA ALA A 153 -7.03 2.37 -14.62
C ALA A 153 -7.97 3.11 -15.55
N GLU A 154 -7.90 4.44 -15.57
CA GLU A 154 -8.78 5.26 -16.41
C GLU A 154 -8.35 5.28 -17.86
N ALA A 155 -7.12 4.92 -18.16
CA ALA A 155 -6.58 4.94 -19.52
C ALA A 155 -6.90 3.67 -20.32
N ARG A 156 -7.57 2.70 -19.74
CA ARG A 156 -7.85 1.41 -20.39
C ARG A 156 -8.85 1.53 -21.52
#